data_46d64d64d162ecf48bcbb2aa5edc01ef
#
_entry.id   46d64d64d162ecf48bcbb2aa5edc01ef
#
_cell.length_a   1.000
_cell.length_b   1.000
_cell.length_c   1.000
_cell.angle_alpha   90.00
_cell.angle_beta   90.00
_cell.angle_gamma   90.00
#
_symmetry.space_group_name_H-M   'P 1'
#
loop_
_entity.id
_entity.type
_entity.pdbx_description
1 polymer ?
#
loop_
_entity_poly.entity_id
_entity_poly.type
_entity_poly.pdbx_seq_one_letter_code
_entity_poly.pdbx_strand_id
1 'polypeptide(L)'
;KFDMTGKRYWDGGCLEVGVSVAHGVITDVRFHGDFLSVCSVEPLVEALRGVPFRREDVRRVLDSQPMSELFGGITEEQVLDTMLGS
;
A
#
# COMPACT_ATOMS: atom_id res chain seq x y z
N LYS A 1 -14.42 -3.98 -5.72
CA LYS A 1 -13.73 -4.25 -6.98
C LYS A 1 -12.70 -3.19 -7.28
N PHE A 2 -11.48 -3.58 -7.53
CA PHE A 2 -10.37 -2.65 -7.69
C PHE A 2 -9.91 -2.60 -9.14
N ASP A 3 -9.51 -1.40 -9.59
CA ASP A 3 -9.06 -1.19 -10.96
C ASP A 3 -7.73 -1.87 -11.22
N MET A 4 -6.87 -1.88 -10.21
CA MET A 4 -5.53 -2.48 -10.34
C MET A 4 -5.25 -3.32 -9.13
N THR A 5 -4.60 -4.47 -9.36
CA THR A 5 -4.15 -5.33 -8.28
C THR A 5 -2.71 -5.71 -8.52
N GLY A 6 -1.94 -5.78 -7.45
CA GLY A 6 -0.58 -6.26 -7.49
C GLY A 6 -0.35 -7.26 -6.39
N LYS A 7 0.47 -8.26 -6.67
CA LYS A 7 0.80 -9.27 -5.68
C LYS A 7 2.28 -9.62 -5.83
N ARG A 8 3.01 -9.51 -4.74
CA ARG A 8 4.44 -9.80 -4.74
C ARG A 8 4.80 -10.65 -3.53
N TYR A 9 5.78 -11.49 -3.71
CA TYR A 9 6.34 -12.31 -2.64
C TYR A 9 7.68 -11.73 -2.25
N TRP A 10 7.76 -11.23 -1.02
CA TRP A 10 8.96 -10.60 -0.47
C TRP A 10 9.50 -11.46 0.67
N ASP A 11 10.73 -11.22 1.08
CA ASP A 11 11.29 -11.95 2.22
C ASP A 11 10.43 -11.78 3.47
N GLY A 12 9.83 -10.61 3.65
CA GLY A 12 8.98 -10.34 4.80
C GLY A 12 7.58 -10.91 4.70
N GLY A 13 7.21 -11.51 3.56
CA GLY A 13 5.89 -12.10 3.37
C GLY A 13 5.30 -11.74 2.03
N CYS A 14 4.10 -12.26 1.78
CA CYS A 14 3.35 -11.96 0.57
C CYS A 14 2.50 -10.71 0.78
N LEU A 15 2.50 -9.82 -0.18
CA LEU A 15 1.67 -8.62 -0.13
C LEU A 15 0.85 -8.52 -1.40
N GLU A 16 -0.46 -8.37 -1.21
CA GLU A 16 -1.40 -8.13 -2.30
C GLU A 16 -2.07 -6.79 -2.06
N VAL A 17 -2.12 -5.95 -3.09
CA VAL A 17 -2.71 -4.61 -2.98
C VAL A 17 -3.71 -4.42 -4.09
N GLY A 18 -4.91 -3.96 -3.72
CA GLY A 18 -5.89 -3.53 -4.69
C GLY A 18 -6.03 -2.02 -4.62
N VAL A 19 -6.06 -1.36 -5.77
CA VAL A 19 -6.17 0.10 -5.81
C VAL A 19 -7.26 0.48 -6.81
N SER A 20 -8.15 1.36 -6.38
CA SER A 20 -9.13 1.99 -7.26
C SER A 20 -8.73 3.43 -7.48
N VAL A 21 -8.75 3.86 -8.74
CA VAL A 21 -8.29 5.19 -9.14
C VAL A 21 -9.34 5.84 -10.00
N ALA A 22 -9.60 7.11 -9.76
CA ALA A 22 -10.47 7.91 -10.61
C ALA A 22 -9.80 9.25 -10.84
N HIS A 23 -9.68 9.65 -12.09
CA HIS A 23 -9.06 10.93 -12.48
C HIS A 23 -7.63 11.06 -11.91
N GLY A 24 -6.90 9.92 -11.89
CA GLY A 24 -5.52 9.90 -11.43
C GLY A 24 -5.34 9.92 -9.93
N VAL A 25 -6.44 9.86 -9.17
CA VAL A 25 -6.43 9.97 -7.72
C VAL A 25 -6.96 8.66 -7.11
N ILE A 26 -6.31 8.21 -6.05
CA ILE A 26 -6.72 7.00 -5.34
C ILE A 26 -8.07 7.24 -4.68
N THR A 27 -9.04 6.35 -4.95
CA THR A 27 -10.34 6.41 -4.31
C THR A 27 -10.49 5.33 -3.24
N ASP A 28 -9.76 4.22 -3.37
CA ASP A 28 -9.79 3.18 -2.37
C ASP A 28 -8.56 2.29 -2.51
N VAL A 29 -8.15 1.67 -1.40
CA VAL A 29 -7.00 0.77 -1.36
C VAL A 29 -7.32 -0.39 -0.44
N ARG A 30 -6.85 -1.56 -0.80
CA ARG A 30 -6.97 -2.74 0.04
C ARG A 30 -5.63 -3.44 0.13
N PHE A 31 -5.22 -3.74 1.36
CA PHE A 31 -4.00 -4.50 1.62
C PHE A 31 -4.37 -5.87 2.16
N HIS A 32 -3.75 -6.89 1.62
CA HIS A 32 -4.02 -8.26 2.02
C HIS A 32 -2.74 -9.05 1.86
N GLY A 33 -2.55 -10.07 2.67
CA GLY A 33 -1.41 -10.92 2.48
C GLY A 33 -0.97 -11.64 3.74
N ASP A 34 0.21 -12.24 3.61
CA ASP A 34 0.82 -13.03 4.66
C ASP A 34 2.06 -12.28 5.14
N PHE A 35 1.83 -11.34 6.05
CA PHE A 35 2.91 -10.56 6.66
C PHE A 35 2.51 -10.24 8.09
N LEU A 36 3.52 -9.98 8.91
CA LEU A 36 3.30 -9.71 10.32
C LEU A 36 2.87 -8.26 10.50
N SER A 37 1.66 -8.06 11.00
CA SER A 37 1.12 -6.73 11.24
C SER A 37 0.61 -6.66 12.66
N VAL A 38 0.98 -5.61 13.38
CA VAL A 38 0.57 -5.43 14.77
C VAL A 38 -0.44 -4.32 14.97
N CYS A 39 -0.82 -3.63 13.90
CA CYS A 39 -1.87 -2.61 13.99
C CYS A 39 -2.68 -2.60 12.71
N SER A 40 -3.82 -1.89 12.78
CA SER A 40 -4.75 -1.83 11.65
C SER A 40 -4.18 -0.99 10.51
N VAL A 41 -4.48 -1.40 9.27
CA VAL A 41 -4.13 -0.62 8.08
C VAL A 41 -5.17 0.46 7.77
N GLU A 42 -6.27 0.52 8.52
CA GLU A 42 -7.35 1.47 8.22
C GLU A 42 -6.89 2.93 8.19
N PRO A 43 -6.07 3.40 9.15
CA PRO A 43 -5.60 4.79 9.07
C PRO A 43 -4.79 5.06 7.80
N LEU A 44 -4.01 4.07 7.35
CA LEU A 44 -3.25 4.22 6.11
C LEU A 44 -4.18 4.28 4.91
N VAL A 45 -5.20 3.41 4.87
CA VAL A 45 -6.18 3.41 3.79
C VAL A 45 -6.86 4.78 3.71
N GLU A 46 -7.28 5.33 4.86
CA GLU A 46 -7.92 6.64 4.88
C GLU A 46 -6.97 7.73 4.41
N ALA A 47 -5.69 7.65 4.80
CA ALA A 47 -4.71 8.65 4.41
C ALA A 47 -4.42 8.60 2.91
N LEU A 48 -4.58 7.44 2.29
CA LEU A 48 -4.30 7.30 0.85
C LEU A 48 -5.45 7.75 -0.02
N ARG A 49 -6.68 7.79 0.50
CA ARG A 49 -7.81 8.27 -0.29
C ARG A 49 -7.63 9.73 -0.63
N GLY A 50 -7.77 10.05 -1.91
CA GLY A 50 -7.60 11.41 -2.40
C GLY A 50 -6.17 11.76 -2.79
N VAL A 51 -5.26 10.81 -2.70
CA VAL A 51 -3.85 11.04 -3.03
C VAL A 51 -3.62 10.69 -4.50
N PRO A 52 -2.88 11.52 -5.25
CA PRO A 52 -2.53 11.16 -6.63
C PRO A 52 -1.81 9.82 -6.67
N PHE A 53 -2.17 9.00 -7.65
CA PHE A 53 -1.57 7.67 -7.77
C PHE A 53 -0.22 7.77 -8.44
N ARG A 54 0.74 8.31 -7.71
CA ARG A 54 2.12 8.47 -8.17
C ARG A 54 3.05 8.12 -7.03
N ARG A 55 4.20 7.57 -7.40
CA ARG A 55 5.13 7.03 -6.41
C ARG A 55 5.52 8.05 -5.34
N GLU A 56 5.87 9.27 -5.74
CA GLU A 56 6.32 10.24 -4.75
C GLU A 56 5.19 10.73 -3.85
N ASP A 57 3.95 10.80 -4.37
CA ASP A 57 2.82 11.20 -3.54
C ASP A 57 2.45 10.11 -2.55
N VAL A 58 2.46 8.85 -3.00
CA VAL A 58 2.18 7.72 -2.13
C VAL A 58 3.28 7.58 -1.09
N ARG A 59 4.55 7.73 -1.50
CA ARG A 59 5.68 7.66 -0.57
C ARG A 59 5.54 8.67 0.55
N ARG A 60 5.09 9.87 0.22
CA ARG A 60 4.93 10.92 1.23
C ARG A 60 3.94 10.50 2.32
N VAL A 61 2.86 9.82 1.91
CA VAL A 61 1.88 9.29 2.86
C VAL A 61 2.51 8.18 3.70
N LEU A 62 3.20 7.23 3.03
CA LEU A 62 3.80 6.11 3.74
C LEU A 62 4.85 6.57 4.75
N ASP A 63 5.57 7.64 4.44
CA ASP A 63 6.59 8.18 5.34
C ASP A 63 6.01 8.64 6.68
N SER A 64 4.72 8.96 6.72
CA SER A 64 4.05 9.40 7.94
C SER A 64 3.41 8.26 8.71
N GLN A 65 3.58 7.01 8.25
CA GLN A 65 2.91 5.86 8.83
C GLN A 65 3.91 4.93 9.53
N PRO A 66 3.46 4.16 10.53
CA PRO A 66 4.33 3.21 11.21
C PRO A 66 4.50 1.95 10.37
N MET A 67 5.33 2.03 9.34
CA MET A 67 5.42 1.00 8.31
C MET A 67 5.83 -0.37 8.85
N SER A 68 6.78 -0.41 9.80
CA SER A 68 7.21 -1.70 10.34
C SER A 68 6.11 -2.38 11.15
N GLU A 69 5.24 -1.59 11.78
CA GLU A 69 4.12 -2.13 12.53
C GLU A 69 2.98 -2.57 11.59
N LEU A 70 2.85 -1.90 10.46
CA LEU A 70 1.80 -2.22 9.50
C LEU A 70 2.17 -3.43 8.64
N PHE A 71 3.42 -3.51 8.20
CA PHE A 71 3.82 -4.47 7.18
C PHE A 71 4.96 -5.39 7.61
N GLY A 72 5.39 -5.30 8.86
CA GLY A 72 6.43 -6.18 9.36
C GLY A 72 7.72 -6.02 8.59
N GLY A 73 8.21 -7.13 8.03
CA GLY A 73 9.48 -7.13 7.30
C GLY A 73 9.39 -6.66 5.86
N ILE A 74 8.19 -6.31 5.38
CA ILE A 74 8.03 -5.77 4.03
C ILE A 74 8.38 -4.28 4.08
N THR A 75 9.37 -3.87 3.29
CA THR A 75 9.85 -2.49 3.35
C THR A 75 8.92 -1.54 2.63
N GLU A 76 9.08 -0.25 2.92
CA GLU A 76 8.29 0.79 2.26
C GLU A 76 8.47 0.75 0.75
N GLU A 77 9.72 0.54 0.27
CA GLU A 77 9.97 0.43 -1.16
C GLU A 77 9.23 -0.76 -1.77
N GLN A 78 9.20 -1.87 -1.04
CA GLN A 78 8.48 -3.05 -1.51
C GLN A 78 6.98 -2.82 -1.55
N VAL A 79 6.44 -2.08 -0.58
CA VAL A 79 5.02 -1.71 -0.62
C VAL A 79 4.75 -0.83 -1.83
N LEU A 80 5.60 0.16 -2.10
CA LEU A 80 5.45 1.02 -3.26
C LEU A 80 5.53 0.22 -4.57
N ASP A 81 6.48 -0.70 -4.67
CA ASP A 81 6.63 -1.53 -5.86
C ASP A 81 5.38 -2.38 -6.09
N THR A 82 4.82 -2.92 -5.02
CA THR A 82 3.61 -3.74 -5.11
C THR A 82 2.42 -2.91 -5.55
N MET A 83 2.29 -1.69 -5.00
CA MET A 83 1.17 -0.80 -5.33
C MET A 83 1.25 -0.28 -6.75
N LEU A 84 2.43 0.12 -7.19
CA LEU A 84 2.61 0.85 -8.45
C LEU A 84 3.19 0.00 -9.56
N GLY A 85 3.54 -1.24 -9.29
CA GLY A 85 3.95 -2.20 -10.31
C GLY A 85 5.35 -2.02 -10.86
N SER A 86 6.27 -1.45 -10.10
CA SER A 86 7.63 -1.30 -10.61
C SER A 86 8.69 -1.91 -9.71
#